data_e92b51fbe640addab46db4ccd59ce4e9
#
_entry.id   e92b51fbe640addab46db4ccd59ce4e9
#
_cell.length_a   1.000
_cell.length_b   1.000
_cell.length_c   1.000
_cell.angle_alpha   90.00
_cell.angle_beta   90.00
_cell.angle_gamma   90.00
#
_symmetry.space_group_name_H-M   'P 1'
#
loop_
_entity.id
_entity.type
_entity.pdbx_description
1 polymer ?
#
loop_
_entity_poly.entity_id
_entity_poly.type
_entity_poly.pdbx_seq_one_letter_code
_entity_poly.pdbx_strand_id
1 'polypeptide(L)'
;MARRYDSEAVRNRVLSTSVRLFLERGCHGTTMAAILKEADVSSSSFQNVFGNKDGVMYELMKLMFSGQFSAADSAAALLGPNASPAFAYAFETSVQLTIAELSEIIRDLYLQAYASERSLEYIRRNTAKHLQKFFQQYNPSFDEEDFYQMDIGTSGLMLGFMLRPCSDDFPLDVKIERYLQMSLSVLNVPAEERTTIIEGIKQQDLRSIAKAAVKQLFDVLSDTFDLELQAQIFGEEECDKEESAE
;
A
#
# COMPACT_ATOMS: atom_id res chain seq x y z
N MET A 1 -17.55 25.87 14.08
CA MET A 1 -17.98 24.55 13.54
C MET A 1 -18.05 24.51 12.02
N ALA A 2 -18.63 25.46 11.31
CA ALA A 2 -18.75 25.48 9.84
C ALA A 2 -17.42 25.33 9.07
N ARG A 3 -16.33 25.99 9.51
CA ARG A 3 -15.03 25.97 8.82
C ARG A 3 -14.33 24.60 8.84
N ARG A 4 -14.57 23.77 9.87
CA ARG A 4 -13.99 22.42 9.98
C ARG A 4 -14.74 21.42 9.10
N TYR A 5 -16.05 21.57 9.00
CA TYR A 5 -16.90 20.74 8.14
C TYR A 5 -16.60 20.97 6.65
N ASP A 6 -16.37 22.24 6.27
CA ASP A 6 -15.99 22.63 4.91
C ASP A 6 -14.61 22.06 4.50
N SER A 7 -13.65 22.04 5.42
CA SER A 7 -12.30 21.49 5.24
C SER A 7 -12.30 19.99 4.98
N GLU A 8 -13.15 19.21 5.66
CA GLU A 8 -13.25 17.75 5.48
C GLU A 8 -13.94 17.39 4.15
N ALA A 9 -15.00 18.12 3.79
CA ALA A 9 -15.66 17.97 2.50
C ALA A 9 -14.72 18.30 1.34
N VAL A 10 -13.92 19.36 1.45
CA VAL A 10 -12.87 19.72 0.49
C VAL A 10 -11.83 18.60 0.39
N ARG A 11 -11.37 18.08 1.55
CA ARG A 11 -10.38 17.02 1.61
C ARG A 11 -10.88 15.77 0.86
N ASN A 12 -12.09 15.31 1.13
CA ASN A 12 -12.65 14.11 0.52
C ASN A 12 -12.84 14.27 -0.99
N ARG A 13 -13.41 15.39 -1.45
CA ARG A 13 -13.56 15.67 -2.88
C ARG A 13 -12.23 15.72 -3.63
N VAL A 14 -11.23 16.36 -3.06
CA VAL A 14 -9.89 16.42 -3.69
C VAL A 14 -9.25 15.05 -3.73
N LEU A 15 -9.32 14.27 -2.64
CA LEU A 15 -8.71 12.94 -2.62
C LEU A 15 -9.37 11.98 -3.61
N SER A 16 -10.71 11.88 -3.63
CA SER A 16 -11.43 11.02 -4.57
C SER A 16 -11.17 11.42 -6.03
N THR A 17 -11.26 12.72 -6.35
CA THR A 17 -10.94 13.24 -7.69
C THR A 17 -9.49 12.95 -8.08
N SER A 18 -8.55 13.12 -7.15
CA SER A 18 -7.12 12.87 -7.45
C SER A 18 -6.85 11.40 -7.72
N VAL A 19 -7.44 10.49 -6.96
CA VAL A 19 -7.31 9.04 -7.20
C VAL A 19 -7.84 8.70 -8.57
N ARG A 20 -9.06 9.14 -8.92
CA ARG A 20 -9.63 8.92 -10.25
C ARG A 20 -8.72 9.44 -11.35
N LEU A 21 -8.24 10.68 -11.27
CA LEU A 21 -7.35 11.27 -12.26
C LEU A 21 -5.99 10.55 -12.35
N PHE A 22 -5.45 10.08 -11.22
CA PHE A 22 -4.21 9.30 -11.23
C PHE A 22 -4.41 7.95 -11.92
N LEU A 23 -5.54 7.31 -11.73
CA LEU A 23 -5.89 6.06 -12.40
C LEU A 23 -6.12 6.25 -13.91
N GLU A 24 -6.81 7.33 -14.30
CA GLU A 24 -7.09 7.63 -15.72
C GLU A 24 -5.84 8.08 -16.50
N ARG A 25 -4.95 8.86 -15.88
CA ARG A 25 -3.92 9.65 -16.60
C ARG A 25 -2.51 9.49 -16.04
N GLY A 26 -2.36 8.66 -14.99
CA GLY A 26 -1.14 8.57 -14.21
C GLY A 26 -0.88 9.79 -13.33
N CYS A 27 0.01 9.65 -12.35
CA CYS A 27 0.41 10.75 -11.46
C CYS A 27 1.08 11.90 -12.23
N HIS A 28 1.91 11.59 -13.22
CA HIS A 28 2.61 12.59 -14.03
C HIS A 28 1.68 13.34 -14.99
N GLY A 29 0.66 12.67 -15.54
CA GLY A 29 -0.35 13.26 -16.41
C GLY A 29 -1.39 14.12 -15.70
N THR A 30 -1.46 14.05 -14.37
CA THR A 30 -2.45 14.77 -13.56
C THR A 30 -1.87 16.09 -13.05
N THR A 31 -2.48 17.20 -13.47
CA THR A 31 -2.09 18.55 -13.03
C THR A 31 -2.95 19.06 -11.87
N MET A 32 -2.40 19.98 -11.09
CA MET A 32 -3.16 20.69 -10.06
C MET A 32 -4.42 21.38 -10.60
N ALA A 33 -4.31 22.00 -11.78
CA ALA A 33 -5.43 22.67 -12.41
C ALA A 33 -6.57 21.70 -12.75
N ALA A 34 -6.24 20.49 -13.19
CA ALA A 34 -7.23 19.44 -13.44
C ALA A 34 -7.91 19.00 -12.13
N ILE A 35 -7.13 18.75 -11.07
CA ILE A 35 -7.68 18.37 -9.77
C ILE A 35 -8.64 19.44 -9.24
N LEU A 36 -8.22 20.72 -9.23
CA LEU A 36 -9.06 21.83 -8.74
C LEU A 36 -10.36 21.97 -9.52
N LYS A 37 -10.26 21.88 -10.85
CA LYS A 37 -11.41 22.00 -11.75
C LYS A 37 -12.41 20.87 -11.54
N GLU A 38 -11.94 19.63 -11.52
CA GLU A 38 -12.82 18.47 -11.43
C GLU A 38 -13.34 18.18 -10.03
N ALA A 39 -12.59 18.57 -8.98
CA ALA A 39 -13.07 18.53 -7.61
C ALA A 39 -14.02 19.68 -7.26
N ASP A 40 -14.16 20.68 -8.13
CA ASP A 40 -14.91 21.93 -7.87
C ASP A 40 -14.44 22.60 -6.55
N VAL A 41 -13.13 22.82 -6.45
CA VAL A 41 -12.48 23.39 -5.27
C VAL A 41 -11.65 24.60 -5.66
N SER A 42 -11.80 25.69 -4.88
CA SER A 42 -10.98 26.89 -5.08
C SER A 42 -9.50 26.63 -4.73
N SER A 43 -8.57 27.32 -5.41
CA SER A 43 -7.14 27.27 -5.07
C SER A 43 -6.86 27.60 -3.61
N SER A 44 -7.59 28.55 -3.02
CA SER A 44 -7.41 28.94 -1.63
C SER A 44 -7.86 27.85 -0.66
N SER A 45 -8.99 27.18 -0.93
CA SER A 45 -9.47 26.07 -0.12
C SER A 45 -8.50 24.87 -0.20
N PHE A 46 -8.03 24.58 -1.40
CA PHE A 46 -7.03 23.53 -1.63
C PHE A 46 -5.72 23.82 -0.88
N GLN A 47 -5.17 25.05 -1.01
CA GLN A 47 -3.93 25.42 -0.33
C GLN A 47 -4.04 25.33 1.19
N ASN A 48 -5.20 25.66 1.75
CA ASN A 48 -5.43 25.57 3.19
C ASN A 48 -5.45 24.10 3.70
N VAL A 49 -5.81 23.13 2.85
CA VAL A 49 -5.92 21.69 3.23
C VAL A 49 -4.67 20.91 2.88
N PHE A 50 -4.13 21.09 1.67
CA PHE A 50 -3.04 20.25 1.13
C PHE A 50 -1.73 21.01 0.89
N GLY A 51 -1.79 22.31 0.72
CA GLY A 51 -0.64 23.14 0.33
C GLY A 51 -0.28 22.99 -1.16
N ASN A 52 -0.01 21.77 -1.62
CA ASN A 52 0.38 21.46 -3.00
C ASN A 52 -0.01 20.02 -3.38
N LYS A 53 0.40 19.56 -4.59
CA LYS A 53 0.15 18.20 -5.06
C LYS A 53 0.83 17.14 -4.19
N ASP A 54 2.01 17.42 -3.65
CA ASP A 54 2.71 16.49 -2.75
C ASP A 54 1.93 16.29 -1.44
N GLY A 55 1.20 17.32 -0.99
CA GLY A 55 0.28 17.20 0.15
C GLY A 55 -0.89 16.24 -0.13
N VAL A 56 -1.42 16.22 -1.36
CA VAL A 56 -2.43 15.24 -1.78
C VAL A 56 -1.84 13.83 -1.79
N MET A 57 -0.66 13.66 -2.40
CA MET A 57 0.05 12.37 -2.41
C MET A 57 0.34 11.87 -1.00
N TYR A 58 0.76 12.75 -0.11
CA TYR A 58 1.00 12.41 1.29
C TYR A 58 -0.26 11.91 2.01
N GLU A 59 -1.41 12.57 1.80
CA GLU A 59 -2.67 12.13 2.41
C GLU A 59 -3.17 10.80 1.81
N LEU A 60 -3.02 10.59 0.50
CA LEU A 60 -3.34 9.30 -0.15
C LEU A 60 -2.45 8.18 0.39
N MET A 61 -1.15 8.42 0.49
CA MET A 61 -0.20 7.46 1.06
C MET A 61 -0.59 7.07 2.49
N LYS A 62 -0.98 8.04 3.33
CA LYS A 62 -1.45 7.75 4.69
C LYS A 62 -2.66 6.82 4.71
N LEU A 63 -3.62 7.02 3.80
CA LEU A 63 -4.79 6.15 3.68
C LEU A 63 -4.39 4.74 3.23
N MET A 64 -3.53 4.62 2.22
CA MET A 64 -3.03 3.33 1.72
C MET A 64 -2.33 2.55 2.83
N PHE A 65 -1.39 3.17 3.53
CA PHE A 65 -0.63 2.51 4.59
C PHE A 65 -1.47 2.21 5.84
N SER A 66 -2.40 3.08 6.23
CA SER A 66 -3.29 2.80 7.36
C SER A 66 -4.22 1.60 7.08
N GLY A 67 -4.73 1.49 5.86
CA GLY A 67 -5.51 0.35 5.41
C GLY A 67 -4.69 -0.96 5.39
N GLN A 68 -3.46 -0.88 4.93
CA GLN A 68 -2.52 -2.00 4.85
C GLN A 68 -2.19 -2.56 6.25
N PHE A 69 -1.84 -1.71 7.21
CA PHE A 69 -1.58 -2.14 8.60
C PHE A 69 -2.81 -2.76 9.25
N SER A 70 -4.00 -2.19 9.02
CA SER A 70 -5.25 -2.77 9.52
C SER A 70 -5.55 -4.15 8.91
N ALA A 71 -5.28 -4.33 7.63
CA ALA A 71 -5.44 -5.62 6.95
C ALA A 71 -4.45 -6.67 7.48
N ALA A 72 -3.21 -6.28 7.77
CA ALA A 72 -2.20 -7.16 8.36
C ALA A 72 -2.59 -7.61 9.78
N ASP A 73 -3.05 -6.70 10.63
CA ASP A 73 -3.54 -7.03 11.96
C ASP A 73 -4.77 -7.97 11.91
N SER A 74 -5.66 -7.76 10.93
CA SER A 74 -6.82 -8.63 10.69
C SER A 74 -6.41 -10.01 10.18
N ALA A 75 -5.47 -10.08 9.23
CA ALA A 75 -4.94 -11.34 8.72
C ALA A 75 -4.20 -12.13 9.80
N ALA A 76 -3.41 -11.46 10.65
CA ALA A 76 -2.77 -12.09 11.81
C ALA A 76 -3.79 -12.70 12.78
N ALA A 77 -4.93 -12.04 12.99
CA ALA A 77 -6.02 -12.57 13.79
C ALA A 77 -6.72 -13.80 13.16
N LEU A 78 -6.86 -13.83 11.83
CA LEU A 78 -7.46 -14.94 11.08
C LEU A 78 -6.55 -16.19 11.04
N LEU A 79 -5.24 -16.00 11.02
CA LEU A 79 -4.26 -17.09 11.01
C LEU A 79 -4.16 -17.81 12.37
N GLY A 80 -4.83 -17.28 13.39
CA GLY A 80 -4.94 -17.87 14.71
C GLY A 80 -3.73 -17.62 15.62
N PRO A 81 -3.79 -18.05 16.88
CA PRO A 81 -2.79 -17.74 17.90
C PRO A 81 -1.41 -18.35 17.67
N ASN A 82 -1.26 -19.20 16.64
CA ASN A 82 0.00 -19.85 16.30
C ASN A 82 0.75 -19.14 15.14
N ALA A 83 0.18 -18.10 14.54
CA ALA A 83 0.90 -17.34 13.51
C ALA A 83 1.99 -16.50 14.19
N SER A 84 3.25 -16.70 13.77
CA SER A 84 4.33 -15.85 14.31
C SER A 84 4.14 -14.41 13.84
N PRO A 85 4.50 -13.41 14.66
CA PRO A 85 4.48 -12.00 14.23
C PRO A 85 5.29 -11.74 12.97
N ALA A 86 6.38 -12.50 12.75
CA ALA A 86 7.17 -12.44 11.53
C ALA A 86 6.40 -12.93 10.29
N PHE A 87 5.45 -13.86 10.45
CA PHE A 87 4.56 -14.28 9.37
C PHE A 87 3.59 -13.15 8.99
N ALA A 88 3.06 -12.40 9.96
CA ALA A 88 2.18 -11.26 9.68
C ALA A 88 2.89 -10.19 8.84
N TYR A 89 4.14 -9.85 9.17
CA TYR A 89 4.99 -8.97 8.36
C TYR A 89 5.22 -9.52 6.95
N ALA A 90 5.57 -10.80 6.84
CA ALA A 90 5.81 -11.44 5.55
C ALA A 90 4.55 -11.43 4.67
N PHE A 91 3.39 -11.67 5.26
CA PHE A 91 2.10 -11.62 4.58
C PHE A 91 1.79 -10.20 4.09
N GLU A 92 1.87 -9.22 4.96
CA GLU A 92 1.63 -7.81 4.65
C GLU A 92 2.50 -7.32 3.49
N THR A 93 3.81 -7.54 3.60
CA THR A 93 4.76 -7.09 2.57
C THR A 93 4.62 -7.84 1.26
N SER A 94 4.21 -9.11 1.29
CA SER A 94 3.88 -9.89 0.09
C SER A 94 2.62 -9.36 -0.61
N VAL A 95 1.58 -9.01 0.15
CA VAL A 95 0.38 -8.36 -0.38
C VAL A 95 0.74 -7.01 -0.99
N GLN A 96 1.57 -6.21 -0.34
CA GLN A 96 2.02 -4.91 -0.86
C GLN A 96 2.76 -5.05 -2.20
N LEU A 97 3.70 -5.99 -2.32
CA LEU A 97 4.38 -6.29 -3.59
C LEU A 97 3.40 -6.76 -4.66
N THR A 98 2.42 -7.59 -4.27
CA THR A 98 1.38 -8.07 -5.19
C THR A 98 0.49 -6.94 -5.68
N ILE A 99 0.07 -6.03 -4.80
CA ILE A 99 -0.71 -4.83 -5.16
C ILE A 99 0.05 -3.98 -6.19
N ALA A 100 1.37 -3.78 -6.00
CA ALA A 100 2.20 -3.04 -6.95
C ALA A 100 2.31 -3.72 -8.33
N GLU A 101 2.01 -5.02 -8.43
CA GLU A 101 1.99 -5.77 -9.69
C GLU A 101 0.60 -5.89 -10.33
N LEU A 102 -0.47 -5.43 -9.66
CA LEU A 102 -1.81 -5.42 -10.26
C LEU A 102 -1.92 -4.42 -11.41
N SER A 103 -1.24 -3.28 -11.30
CA SER A 103 -1.31 -2.20 -12.28
C SER A 103 -0.06 -1.33 -12.23
N GLU A 104 0.40 -0.90 -13.40
CA GLU A 104 1.50 0.06 -13.54
C GLU A 104 1.21 1.38 -12.82
N ILE A 105 -0.03 1.82 -12.85
CA ILE A 105 -0.49 3.05 -12.18
C ILE A 105 -0.40 2.92 -10.67
N ILE A 106 -0.82 1.78 -10.11
CA ILE A 106 -0.71 1.52 -8.67
C ILE A 106 0.75 1.45 -8.25
N ARG A 107 1.61 0.80 -9.06
CA ARG A 107 3.05 0.79 -8.83
C ARG A 107 3.62 2.20 -8.79
N ASP A 108 3.25 3.06 -9.74
CA ASP A 108 3.68 4.46 -9.79
C ASP A 108 3.26 5.23 -8.54
N LEU A 109 2.05 5.01 -8.01
CA LEU A 109 1.60 5.62 -6.75
C LEU A 109 2.51 5.25 -5.57
N TYR A 110 2.88 3.97 -5.44
CA TYR A 110 3.84 3.54 -4.43
C TYR A 110 5.22 4.18 -4.64
N LEU A 111 5.74 4.16 -5.87
CA LEU A 111 7.05 4.75 -6.18
C LEU A 111 7.09 6.25 -5.86
N GLN A 112 6.02 6.99 -6.15
CA GLN A 112 5.90 8.41 -5.79
C GLN A 112 5.88 8.61 -4.26
N ALA A 113 5.19 7.74 -3.51
CA ALA A 113 5.19 7.79 -2.04
C ALA A 113 6.60 7.57 -1.47
N TYR A 114 7.34 6.60 -1.97
CA TYR A 114 8.72 6.33 -1.55
C TYR A 114 9.74 7.38 -2.04
N ALA A 115 9.45 8.10 -3.13
CA ALA A 115 10.31 9.18 -3.63
C ALA A 115 10.13 10.51 -2.86
N SER A 116 9.02 10.71 -2.16
CA SER A 116 8.78 11.89 -1.35
C SER A 116 9.42 11.77 0.03
N GLU A 117 10.34 12.65 0.38
CA GLU A 117 11.01 12.66 1.69
C GLU A 117 9.99 12.66 2.85
N ARG A 118 8.95 13.50 2.75
CA ARG A 118 7.89 13.61 3.77
C ARG A 118 7.09 12.32 3.91
N SER A 119 6.76 11.68 2.80
CA SER A 119 6.02 10.42 2.78
C SER A 119 6.89 9.28 3.32
N LEU A 120 8.13 9.20 2.89
CA LEU A 120 9.09 8.18 3.30
C LEU A 120 9.38 8.26 4.82
N GLU A 121 9.54 9.46 5.36
CA GLU A 121 9.72 9.63 6.81
C GLU A 121 8.48 9.17 7.59
N TYR A 122 7.27 9.48 7.11
CA TYR A 122 6.04 8.98 7.73
C TYR A 122 5.97 7.45 7.67
N ILE A 123 6.28 6.85 6.52
CA ILE A 123 6.33 5.39 6.34
C ILE A 123 7.27 4.79 7.36
N ARG A 124 8.53 5.24 7.41
CA ARG A 124 9.57 4.72 8.29
C ARG A 124 9.19 4.80 9.77
N ARG A 125 8.68 5.95 10.23
CA ARG A 125 8.27 6.12 11.63
C ARG A 125 7.11 5.20 12.03
N ASN A 126 6.17 4.94 11.13
CA ASN A 126 5.09 4.01 11.43
C ASN A 126 5.54 2.55 11.30
N THR A 127 6.32 2.22 10.28
CA THR A 127 6.88 0.88 10.10
C THR A 127 7.77 0.48 11.28
N ALA A 128 8.63 1.37 11.79
CA ALA A 128 9.49 1.09 12.94
C ALA A 128 8.70 0.56 14.15
N LYS A 129 7.55 1.14 14.46
CA LYS A 129 6.66 0.69 15.54
C LYS A 129 6.09 -0.71 15.29
N HIS A 130 5.72 -1.01 14.03
CA HIS A 130 5.26 -2.35 13.66
C HIS A 130 6.40 -3.36 13.69
N LEU A 131 7.58 -2.99 13.21
CA LEU A 131 8.77 -3.84 13.28
C LEU A 131 9.13 -4.15 14.74
N GLN A 132 9.09 -3.18 15.64
CA GLN A 132 9.30 -3.41 17.06
C GLN A 132 8.29 -4.43 17.61
N LYS A 133 6.99 -4.26 17.33
CA LYS A 133 5.93 -5.20 17.76
C LYS A 133 6.18 -6.63 17.26
N PHE A 134 6.64 -6.79 16.00
CA PHE A 134 6.75 -8.10 15.37
C PHE A 134 8.11 -8.77 15.60
N PHE A 135 9.19 -7.99 15.76
CA PHE A 135 10.55 -8.50 15.74
C PHE A 135 11.34 -8.28 17.04
N GLN A 136 10.71 -7.75 18.09
CA GLN A 136 11.37 -7.58 19.40
C GLN A 136 11.95 -8.88 19.93
N GLN A 137 11.29 -10.02 19.72
CA GLN A 137 11.77 -11.32 20.17
C GLN A 137 13.09 -11.76 19.51
N TYR A 138 13.36 -11.32 18.28
CA TYR A 138 14.62 -11.59 17.57
C TYR A 138 15.68 -10.52 17.83
N ASN A 139 15.27 -9.38 18.39
CA ASN A 139 16.10 -8.22 18.63
C ASN A 139 15.84 -7.64 20.03
N PRO A 140 16.11 -8.41 21.12
CA PRO A 140 15.63 -8.06 22.46
C PRO A 140 16.26 -6.78 23.03
N SER A 141 17.39 -6.33 22.52
CA SER A 141 18.07 -5.11 22.94
C SER A 141 17.70 -3.87 22.12
N PHE A 142 16.91 -4.03 21.04
CA PHE A 142 16.59 -2.91 20.14
C PHE A 142 15.45 -2.07 20.70
N ASP A 143 15.58 -0.75 20.53
CA ASP A 143 14.50 0.21 20.76
C ASP A 143 13.83 0.65 19.44
N GLU A 144 12.88 1.62 19.49
CA GLU A 144 12.17 2.10 18.31
C GLU A 144 13.11 2.74 17.27
N GLU A 145 14.19 3.40 17.73
CA GLU A 145 15.16 4.04 16.83
C GLU A 145 16.02 3.00 16.12
N ASP A 146 16.39 1.91 16.77
CA ASP A 146 17.06 0.78 16.12
C ASP A 146 16.20 0.17 15.02
N PHE A 147 14.90 -0.03 15.28
CA PHE A 147 13.96 -0.51 14.27
C PHE A 147 13.73 0.51 13.13
N TYR A 148 13.77 1.80 13.43
CA TYR A 148 13.74 2.83 12.38
C TYR A 148 14.97 2.73 11.47
N GLN A 149 16.16 2.51 12.02
CA GLN A 149 17.39 2.32 11.23
C GLN A 149 17.32 1.03 10.41
N MET A 150 16.75 -0.06 10.95
CA MET A 150 16.51 -1.29 10.20
C MET A 150 15.56 -1.04 9.03
N ASP A 151 14.52 -0.21 9.22
CA ASP A 151 13.57 0.11 8.16
C ASP A 151 14.18 0.94 7.03
N ILE A 152 15.25 1.68 7.25
CA ILE A 152 16.00 2.28 6.14
C ILE A 152 16.42 1.21 5.12
N GLY A 153 16.88 0.05 5.62
CA GLY A 153 17.24 -1.09 4.78
C GLY A 153 16.02 -1.80 4.17
N THR A 154 15.01 -2.14 4.98
CA THR A 154 13.83 -2.90 4.52
C THR A 154 12.95 -2.09 3.57
N SER A 155 12.77 -0.79 3.81
CA SER A 155 12.09 0.12 2.87
C SER A 155 12.88 0.29 1.56
N GLY A 156 14.21 0.30 1.62
CA GLY A 156 15.08 0.29 0.44
C GLY A 156 14.95 -0.99 -0.39
N LEU A 157 14.88 -2.15 0.27
CA LEU A 157 14.58 -3.42 -0.39
C LEU A 157 13.21 -3.38 -1.07
N MET A 158 12.18 -2.93 -0.36
CA MET A 158 10.81 -2.83 -0.89
C MET A 158 10.80 -1.96 -2.16
N LEU A 159 11.37 -0.77 -2.10
CA LEU A 159 11.48 0.13 -3.25
C LEU A 159 12.22 -0.54 -4.42
N GLY A 160 13.36 -1.20 -4.16
CA GLY A 160 14.14 -1.89 -5.19
C GLY A 160 13.35 -2.97 -5.91
N PHE A 161 12.56 -3.76 -5.17
CA PHE A 161 11.71 -4.79 -5.75
C PHE A 161 10.48 -4.23 -6.49
N MET A 162 9.90 -3.11 -6.04
CA MET A 162 8.81 -2.42 -6.74
C MET A 162 9.26 -1.78 -8.06
N LEU A 163 10.48 -1.23 -8.12
CA LEU A 163 11.05 -0.62 -9.31
C LEU A 163 11.25 -1.62 -10.46
N ARG A 164 11.40 -2.90 -10.16
CA ARG A 164 11.55 -3.96 -11.18
C ARG A 164 10.22 -4.69 -11.35
N PRO A 165 9.42 -4.43 -12.43
CA PRO A 165 8.21 -5.19 -12.72
C PRO A 165 8.48 -6.69 -12.87
N CYS A 166 7.46 -7.50 -12.60
CA CYS A 166 7.51 -8.93 -12.92
C CYS A 166 7.66 -9.17 -14.42
N SER A 167 8.27 -10.29 -14.78
CA SER A 167 8.46 -10.78 -16.15
C SER A 167 8.49 -12.30 -16.13
N ASP A 168 8.53 -12.95 -17.30
CA ASP A 168 8.64 -14.41 -17.39
C ASP A 168 9.88 -14.96 -16.67
N ASP A 169 11.01 -14.21 -16.72
CA ASP A 169 12.25 -14.57 -16.02
C ASP A 169 12.27 -14.17 -14.54
N PHE A 170 11.33 -13.34 -14.10
CA PHE A 170 11.23 -12.86 -12.73
C PHE A 170 9.76 -12.75 -12.31
N PRO A 171 9.07 -13.90 -12.14
CA PRO A 171 7.67 -13.95 -11.76
C PRO A 171 7.46 -13.54 -10.31
N LEU A 172 6.19 -13.27 -9.94
CA LEU A 172 5.80 -12.71 -8.65
C LEU A 172 6.21 -13.57 -7.46
N ASP A 173 6.08 -14.88 -7.57
CA ASP A 173 6.47 -15.83 -6.52
C ASP A 173 7.99 -15.79 -6.23
N VAL A 174 8.81 -15.74 -7.28
CA VAL A 174 10.27 -15.54 -7.15
C VAL A 174 10.58 -14.16 -6.54
N LYS A 175 9.88 -13.11 -6.97
CA LYS A 175 10.05 -11.76 -6.43
C LYS A 175 9.79 -11.73 -4.92
N ILE A 176 8.66 -12.29 -4.49
CA ILE A 176 8.25 -12.35 -3.07
C ILE A 176 9.24 -13.19 -2.27
N GLU A 177 9.60 -14.38 -2.75
CA GLU A 177 10.59 -15.23 -2.07
C GLU A 177 11.90 -14.49 -1.84
N ARG A 178 12.46 -13.83 -2.89
CA ARG A 178 13.73 -13.09 -2.77
C ARG A 178 13.63 -11.93 -1.81
N TYR A 179 12.54 -11.17 -1.88
CA TYR A 179 12.30 -10.09 -0.95
C TYR A 179 12.24 -10.59 0.51
N LEU A 180 11.45 -11.62 0.79
CA LEU A 180 11.29 -12.17 2.13
C LEU A 180 12.60 -12.78 2.68
N GLN A 181 13.38 -13.49 1.85
CA GLN A 181 14.67 -14.00 2.26
C GLN A 181 15.60 -12.87 2.75
N MET A 182 15.61 -11.74 2.04
CA MET A 182 16.45 -10.59 2.40
C MET A 182 15.90 -9.84 3.60
N SER A 183 14.61 -9.45 3.59
CA SER A 183 14.02 -8.62 4.62
C SER A 183 13.96 -9.32 5.98
N LEU A 184 13.53 -10.60 6.02
CA LEU A 184 13.52 -11.38 7.26
C LEU A 184 14.92 -11.67 7.78
N SER A 185 15.93 -11.78 6.89
CA SER A 185 17.32 -11.93 7.30
C SER A 185 17.86 -10.65 7.97
N VAL A 186 17.55 -9.47 7.39
CA VAL A 186 17.88 -8.17 7.99
C VAL A 186 17.27 -8.04 9.38
N LEU A 187 16.04 -8.54 9.57
CA LEU A 187 15.31 -8.51 10.85
C LEU A 187 15.69 -9.63 11.82
N ASN A 188 16.78 -10.34 11.54
CA ASN A 188 17.37 -11.41 12.39
C ASN A 188 16.44 -12.63 12.63
N VAL A 189 15.50 -12.90 11.74
CA VAL A 189 14.69 -14.13 11.82
C VAL A 189 15.57 -15.35 11.48
N PRO A 190 15.55 -16.43 12.27
CA PRO A 190 16.33 -17.65 12.02
C PRO A 190 16.05 -18.27 10.66
N ALA A 191 17.06 -18.87 10.03
CA ALA A 191 16.96 -19.41 8.66
C ALA A 191 15.85 -20.47 8.49
N GLU A 192 15.69 -21.36 9.46
CA GLU A 192 14.64 -22.40 9.45
C GLU A 192 13.24 -21.78 9.52
N GLU A 193 13.07 -20.77 10.38
CA GLU A 193 11.80 -20.07 10.50
C GLU A 193 11.48 -19.25 9.24
N ARG A 194 12.48 -18.59 8.62
CA ARG A 194 12.30 -17.91 7.33
C ARG A 194 11.78 -18.87 6.26
N THR A 195 12.34 -20.06 6.18
CA THR A 195 11.89 -21.09 5.22
C THR A 195 10.43 -21.46 5.46
N THR A 196 10.05 -21.71 6.72
CA THR A 196 8.68 -22.04 7.11
C THR A 196 7.71 -20.90 6.77
N ILE A 197 8.08 -19.65 7.06
CA ILE A 197 7.28 -18.47 6.74
C ILE A 197 7.07 -18.36 5.22
N ILE A 198 8.13 -18.46 4.44
CA ILE A 198 8.07 -18.33 2.96
C ILE A 198 7.19 -19.42 2.35
N GLU A 199 7.34 -20.67 2.79
CA GLU A 199 6.47 -21.75 2.33
C GLU A 199 5.00 -21.51 2.71
N GLY A 200 4.72 -20.96 3.89
CA GLY A 200 3.37 -20.58 4.29
C GLY A 200 2.79 -19.44 3.44
N ILE A 201 3.61 -18.47 3.03
CA ILE A 201 3.19 -17.39 2.12
C ILE A 201 2.87 -17.92 0.72
N LYS A 202 3.64 -18.88 0.20
CA LYS A 202 3.39 -19.53 -1.12
C LYS A 202 2.04 -20.25 -1.18
N GLN A 203 1.45 -20.61 -0.04
CA GLN A 203 0.12 -21.26 0.00
C GLN A 203 -1.03 -20.26 -0.07
N GLN A 204 -0.76 -18.94 -0.02
CA GLN A 204 -1.78 -17.90 -0.01
C GLN A 204 -2.15 -17.47 -1.43
N ASP A 205 -3.43 -17.24 -1.68
CA ASP A 205 -3.89 -16.57 -2.90
C ASP A 205 -3.69 -15.04 -2.77
N LEU A 206 -2.43 -14.63 -2.90
CA LEU A 206 -2.04 -13.23 -2.74
C LEU A 206 -2.70 -12.31 -3.78
N ARG A 207 -3.02 -12.81 -4.99
CA ARG A 207 -3.66 -12.00 -6.02
C ARG A 207 -5.09 -11.64 -5.65
N SER A 208 -5.91 -12.60 -5.22
CA SER A 208 -7.27 -12.34 -4.77
C SER A 208 -7.29 -11.45 -3.54
N ILE A 209 -6.36 -11.66 -2.59
CA ILE A 209 -6.23 -10.83 -1.40
C ILE A 209 -5.85 -9.38 -1.77
N ALA A 210 -4.88 -9.20 -2.65
CA ALA A 210 -4.45 -7.88 -3.12
C ALA A 210 -5.58 -7.14 -3.84
N LYS A 211 -6.33 -7.82 -4.72
CA LYS A 211 -7.51 -7.25 -5.39
C LYS A 211 -8.57 -6.80 -4.37
N ALA A 212 -8.89 -7.63 -3.39
CA ALA A 212 -9.84 -7.30 -2.34
C ALA A 212 -9.39 -6.09 -1.49
N ALA A 213 -8.10 -6.01 -1.15
CA ALA A 213 -7.54 -4.88 -0.41
C ALA A 213 -7.62 -3.56 -1.20
N VAL A 214 -7.33 -3.60 -2.50
CA VAL A 214 -7.44 -2.42 -3.38
C VAL A 214 -8.91 -2.03 -3.55
N LYS A 215 -9.83 -2.99 -3.72
CA LYS A 215 -11.27 -2.70 -3.77
C LYS A 215 -11.75 -2.01 -2.50
N GLN A 216 -11.39 -2.54 -1.34
CA GLN A 216 -11.75 -1.93 -0.05
C GLN A 216 -11.20 -0.51 0.11
N LEU A 217 -9.98 -0.24 -0.36
CA LEU A 217 -9.40 1.10 -0.36
C LEU A 217 -10.23 2.05 -1.24
N PHE A 218 -10.67 1.60 -2.41
CA PHE A 218 -11.53 2.37 -3.29
C PHE A 218 -12.91 2.60 -2.69
N ASP A 219 -13.53 1.63 -2.07
CA ASP A 219 -14.81 1.77 -1.39
C ASP A 219 -14.76 2.83 -0.27
N VAL A 220 -13.65 2.91 0.46
CA VAL A 220 -13.41 3.97 1.47
C VAL A 220 -13.20 5.36 0.85
N LEU A 221 -12.59 5.42 -0.34
CA LEU A 221 -12.30 6.69 -1.02
C LEU A 221 -13.49 7.20 -1.84
N SER A 222 -14.46 6.36 -2.13
CA SER A 222 -15.54 6.71 -3.05
C SER A 222 -16.92 6.21 -2.60
N ASP A 223 -17.75 7.14 -2.13
CA ASP A 223 -19.19 7.03 -2.35
C ASP A 223 -19.57 7.20 -3.86
N THR A 224 -18.57 7.26 -4.76
CA THR A 224 -18.73 7.69 -6.16
C THR A 224 -17.75 7.05 -7.14
N PHE A 225 -17.15 5.89 -6.86
CA PHE A 225 -16.34 5.18 -7.86
C PHE A 225 -17.22 4.38 -8.82
N ASP A 226 -17.17 4.80 -10.08
CA ASP A 226 -17.84 4.16 -11.19
C ASP A 226 -17.24 2.77 -11.49
N LEU A 227 -18.05 1.77 -11.78
CA LEU A 227 -17.66 0.39 -12.10
C LEU A 227 -16.64 0.31 -13.27
N GLU A 228 -16.67 1.28 -14.20
CA GLU A 228 -15.69 1.37 -15.31
C GLU A 228 -14.24 1.51 -14.86
N LEU A 229 -14.01 2.15 -13.72
CA LEU A 229 -12.65 2.36 -13.19
C LEU A 229 -12.08 1.08 -12.55
N GLN A 230 -12.94 0.25 -11.97
CA GLN A 230 -12.56 -1.06 -11.43
C GLN A 230 -12.11 -1.99 -12.56
N ALA A 231 -12.81 -1.97 -13.71
CA ALA A 231 -12.45 -2.77 -14.89
C ALA A 231 -11.07 -2.40 -15.47
N GLN A 232 -10.69 -1.13 -15.44
CA GLN A 232 -9.35 -0.68 -15.89
C GLN A 232 -8.21 -1.20 -15.00
N ILE A 233 -8.46 -1.40 -13.70
CA ILE A 233 -7.43 -1.87 -12.76
C ILE A 233 -7.35 -3.39 -12.75
N PHE A 234 -8.47 -4.07 -12.86
CA PHE A 234 -8.57 -5.53 -12.67
C PHE A 234 -8.61 -6.31 -14.00
N GLY A 235 -8.76 -5.61 -15.16
CA GLY A 235 -8.98 -6.24 -16.46
C GLY A 235 -10.42 -6.71 -16.67
N GLU A 236 -10.86 -6.80 -17.92
CA GLU A 236 -12.24 -7.16 -18.30
C GLU A 236 -12.65 -8.62 -17.99
N GLU A 237 -11.76 -9.46 -17.46
CA GLU A 237 -12.01 -10.91 -17.32
C GLU A 237 -12.98 -11.33 -16.20
N GLU A 238 -13.43 -10.44 -15.33
CA GLU A 238 -14.31 -10.80 -14.20
C GLU A 238 -15.78 -10.34 -14.34
N CYS A 239 -16.15 -9.57 -15.36
CA CYS A 239 -17.53 -9.08 -15.51
C CYS A 239 -18.51 -10.14 -16.05
N ASP A 240 -18.02 -11.20 -16.71
CA ASP A 240 -18.88 -12.21 -17.38
C ASP A 240 -19.27 -13.41 -16.50
N LYS A 241 -18.86 -13.47 -15.25
CA LYS A 241 -19.17 -14.62 -14.37
C LYS A 241 -20.39 -14.45 -13.47
N GLU A 242 -20.89 -13.24 -13.29
CA GLU A 242 -22.08 -12.99 -12.46
C GLU A 242 -23.40 -13.03 -13.27
N GLU A 243 -23.39 -12.88 -14.60
CA GLU A 243 -24.60 -12.98 -15.44
C GLU A 243 -24.97 -14.41 -15.86
N SER A 244 -24.16 -15.43 -15.54
CA SER A 244 -24.46 -16.82 -15.92
C SER A 244 -24.96 -17.70 -14.76
N ALA A 245 -25.40 -17.10 -13.65
CA ALA A 245 -25.91 -17.79 -12.46
C ALA A 245 -27.34 -17.37 -12.07
N GLU A 246 -28.19 -16.98 -13.06
CA GLU A 246 -29.66 -16.93 -12.91
C GLU A 246 -30.34 -18.00 -13.73
#